data_b48c95aa1e65ad61b8ff6c5cf6a1ed08
#
_entry.id   b48c95aa1e65ad61b8ff6c5cf6a1ed08
#
_cell.length_a   1.000
_cell.length_b   1.000
_cell.length_c   1.000
_cell.angle_alpha   90.00
_cell.angle_beta   90.00
_cell.angle_gamma   90.00
#
_symmetry.space_group_name_H-M   'P 1'
#
loop_
_entity.id
_entity.type
_entity.pdbx_description
1 polymer ?
#
loop_
_entity_poly.entity_id
_entity_poly.type
_entity_poly.pdbx_seq_one_letter_code
_entity_poly.pdbx_strand_id
1 'polypeptide(L)'
;MRFSLLLLSLLIVPALNTAHGQTAQPDPTLRVTLESAYENWKAAMTTGDIKKWEATTAFSRQREIENRIISQRLPFPQTLFDDPMDSPQLGGLVSLGVLSNGFAATSTYFGRANFGNATGTEIPDNLLVLHFLKEDGIWKFDNLRLVRIGDDGEILLQIRNTDFSFLNGAEFQPAEQLPPIEQPVTTPDMIAEAWIDATGYEVKVYVNNRLTGTFSNLKITELVNGGVNKGQNLIRIESKPLPESSGGAPKVEVAIYAAADAESQANRVFHYRPAGTPEASVTHGFDVK
;
A
#
# COMPACT_ATOMS: atom_id res chain seq x y z
N MET A 1 -12.50 -16.20 -11.92
CA MET A 1 -11.79 -15.60 -10.79
C MET A 1 -12.70 -14.48 -10.31
N ARG A 2 -13.19 -14.52 -9.11
CA ARG A 2 -13.98 -13.41 -8.55
C ARG A 2 -12.99 -12.38 -8.05
N PHE A 3 -13.15 -11.12 -8.47
CA PHE A 3 -12.38 -10.03 -7.91
C PHE A 3 -12.71 -9.90 -6.42
N SER A 4 -11.78 -10.27 -5.56
CA SER A 4 -11.94 -10.03 -4.12
C SER A 4 -11.63 -8.57 -3.85
N LEU A 5 -12.57 -7.85 -3.28
CA LEU A 5 -12.37 -6.52 -2.72
C LEU A 5 -11.39 -6.62 -1.54
N LEU A 6 -10.11 -6.73 -1.83
CA LEU A 6 -9.06 -6.63 -0.81
C LEU A 6 -8.46 -5.23 -0.89
N LEU A 7 -9.06 -4.30 -0.14
CA LEU A 7 -8.50 -2.98 0.20
C LEU A 7 -7.26 -3.10 1.12
N LEU A 8 -6.54 -4.22 1.06
CA LEU A 8 -5.31 -4.42 1.81
C LEU A 8 -4.13 -4.03 0.91
N SER A 9 -3.82 -2.72 0.85
CA SER A 9 -2.59 -2.26 0.21
C SER A 9 -1.39 -2.69 1.05
N LEU A 10 -0.79 -3.81 0.68
CA LEU A 10 0.55 -4.19 1.13
C LEU A 10 1.53 -3.24 0.44
N LEU A 11 1.91 -2.15 1.12
CA LEU A 11 2.95 -1.25 0.63
C LEU A 11 4.28 -1.98 0.62
N ILE A 12 4.73 -2.33 -0.58
CA ILE A 12 6.13 -2.71 -0.82
C ILE A 12 6.90 -1.42 -0.95
N VAL A 13 7.72 -1.13 0.04
CA VAL A 13 8.62 0.03 0.05
C VAL A 13 9.69 -0.19 -1.00
N PRO A 14 9.88 0.70 -1.98
CA PRO A 14 11.05 0.68 -2.84
C PRO A 14 12.28 1.08 -2.02
N ALA A 15 13.30 0.25 -2.02
CA ALA A 15 14.58 0.56 -1.43
C ALA A 15 15.34 1.60 -2.27
N LEU A 16 15.86 2.60 -1.58
CA LEU A 16 17.04 3.40 -1.87
C LEU A 16 17.05 4.36 -3.08
N ASN A 17 16.72 5.61 -2.78
CA ASN A 17 17.49 6.72 -3.33
C ASN A 17 17.94 7.60 -2.17
N THR A 18 19.25 7.81 -2.05
CA THR A 18 19.89 8.67 -1.05
C THR A 18 19.60 10.15 -1.32
N ALA A 19 18.41 10.59 -0.94
CA ALA A 19 18.17 11.98 -0.65
C ALA A 19 18.40 12.17 0.85
N HIS A 20 19.14 13.21 1.26
CA HIS A 20 19.39 13.53 2.66
C HIS A 20 18.07 13.97 3.32
N GLY A 21 17.20 13.02 3.62
CA GLY A 21 16.05 13.22 4.49
C GLY A 21 16.56 13.41 5.93
N GLN A 22 15.88 14.27 6.69
CA GLN A 22 16.14 14.35 8.13
C GLN A 22 15.92 12.96 8.73
N THR A 23 16.92 12.44 9.42
CA THR A 23 16.82 11.16 10.12
C THR A 23 15.67 11.25 11.13
N ALA A 24 14.76 10.27 11.10
CA ALA A 24 13.67 10.21 12.05
C ALA A 24 14.19 10.14 13.48
N GLN A 25 13.55 10.89 14.37
CA GLN A 25 13.91 10.95 15.79
C GLN A 25 12.70 10.58 16.64
N PRO A 26 12.93 9.98 17.82
CA PRO A 26 11.86 9.79 18.80
C PRO A 26 11.21 11.13 19.18
N ASP A 27 9.89 11.21 19.06
CA ASP A 27 9.12 12.40 19.43
C ASP A 27 7.83 12.01 20.22
N PRO A 28 7.99 11.66 21.49
CA PRO A 28 6.85 11.26 22.32
C PRO A 28 5.82 12.39 22.55
N THR A 29 6.20 13.65 22.30
CA THR A 29 5.28 14.79 22.48
C THR A 29 4.19 14.82 21.44
N LEU A 30 4.42 14.21 20.25
CA LEU A 30 3.43 14.10 19.18
C LEU A 30 2.35 13.05 19.45
N ARG A 31 2.55 12.12 20.39
CA ARG A 31 1.64 10.99 20.60
C ARG A 31 0.17 11.38 20.63
N VAL A 32 -0.18 12.30 21.52
CA VAL A 32 -1.60 12.74 21.71
C VAL A 32 -2.17 13.35 20.42
N THR A 33 -1.34 14.13 19.70
CA THR A 33 -1.75 14.76 18.44
C THR A 33 -2.02 13.73 17.37
N LEU A 34 -1.15 12.72 17.23
CA LEU A 34 -1.29 11.65 16.23
C LEU A 34 -2.46 10.71 16.55
N GLU A 35 -2.65 10.36 17.84
CA GLU A 35 -3.82 9.60 18.31
C GLU A 35 -5.11 10.35 17.97
N SER A 36 -5.16 11.67 18.22
CA SER A 36 -6.33 12.50 17.86
C SER A 36 -6.57 12.52 16.34
N ALA A 37 -5.51 12.60 15.51
CA ALA A 37 -5.64 12.57 14.06
C ALA A 37 -6.22 11.22 13.59
N TYR A 38 -5.77 10.11 14.15
CA TYR A 38 -6.29 8.78 13.87
C TYR A 38 -7.77 8.63 14.28
N GLU A 39 -8.14 9.05 15.49
CA GLU A 39 -9.52 8.96 15.95
C GLU A 39 -10.48 9.85 15.14
N ASN A 40 -10.03 11.03 14.71
CA ASN A 40 -10.80 11.91 13.80
C ASN A 40 -11.03 11.26 12.44
N TRP A 41 -9.99 10.61 11.87
CA TRP A 41 -10.11 9.84 10.64
C TRP A 41 -11.09 8.67 10.81
N LYS A 42 -11.00 7.88 11.88
CA LYS A 42 -11.95 6.81 12.20
C LYS A 42 -13.38 7.32 12.28
N ALA A 43 -13.58 8.43 12.95
CA ALA A 43 -14.90 9.04 13.06
C ALA A 43 -15.46 9.46 11.70
N ALA A 44 -14.61 9.96 10.79
CA ALA A 44 -15.01 10.30 9.41
C ALA A 44 -15.42 9.04 8.63
N MET A 45 -14.66 7.95 8.74
CA MET A 45 -14.98 6.66 8.10
C MET A 45 -16.30 6.10 8.63
N THR A 46 -16.50 6.09 9.94
CA THR A 46 -17.71 5.55 10.59
C THR A 46 -18.97 6.36 10.23
N THR A 47 -18.83 7.68 10.07
CA THR A 47 -19.99 8.56 9.76
C THR A 47 -20.24 8.74 8.27
N GLY A 48 -19.38 8.25 7.40
CA GLY A 48 -19.46 8.44 5.94
C GLY A 48 -19.31 9.92 5.53
N ASP A 49 -18.60 10.72 6.33
CA ASP A 49 -18.44 12.16 6.10
C ASP A 49 -17.22 12.43 5.21
N ILE A 50 -17.46 12.58 3.91
CA ILE A 50 -16.39 12.82 2.92
C ILE A 50 -15.56 14.07 3.24
N LYS A 51 -16.17 15.16 3.72
CA LYS A 51 -15.44 16.39 4.03
C LYS A 51 -14.50 16.22 5.23
N LYS A 52 -14.95 15.48 6.23
CA LYS A 52 -14.09 15.13 7.37
C LYS A 52 -13.00 14.17 6.95
N TRP A 53 -13.32 13.19 6.11
CA TRP A 53 -12.32 12.25 5.59
C TRP A 53 -11.22 13.00 4.81
N GLU A 54 -11.58 13.91 3.91
CA GLU A 54 -10.64 14.77 3.18
C GLU A 54 -9.80 15.64 4.13
N ALA A 55 -10.39 16.17 5.18
CA ALA A 55 -9.69 16.99 6.16
C ALA A 55 -8.70 16.20 7.03
N THR A 56 -8.95 14.92 7.28
CA THR A 56 -8.20 14.07 8.21
C THR A 56 -7.27 13.06 7.53
N THR A 57 -7.39 12.86 6.23
CA THR A 57 -6.59 11.93 5.43
C THR A 57 -5.52 12.69 4.64
N ALA A 58 -4.31 12.16 4.56
CA ALA A 58 -3.24 12.72 3.73
C ALA A 58 -3.66 12.77 2.25
N PHE A 59 -3.33 13.84 1.55
CA PHE A 59 -3.81 14.11 0.19
C PHE A 59 -3.34 13.05 -0.83
N SER A 60 -2.10 12.59 -0.70
CA SER A 60 -1.59 11.48 -1.50
C SER A 60 -2.42 10.21 -1.33
N ARG A 61 -2.81 9.89 -0.09
CA ARG A 61 -3.67 8.75 0.24
C ARG A 61 -5.09 8.92 -0.29
N GLN A 62 -5.66 10.12 -0.19
CA GLN A 62 -6.96 10.42 -0.79
C GLN A 62 -6.96 10.10 -2.28
N ARG A 63 -5.93 10.59 -3.00
CA ARG A 63 -5.80 10.39 -4.44
C ARG A 63 -5.60 8.92 -4.80
N GLU A 64 -4.80 8.19 -4.05
CA GLU A 64 -4.60 6.77 -4.26
C GLU A 64 -5.90 5.98 -4.10
N ILE A 65 -6.64 6.22 -3.01
CA ILE A 65 -7.91 5.52 -2.73
C ILE A 65 -8.96 5.86 -3.80
N GLU A 66 -9.12 7.14 -4.16
CA GLU A 66 -10.01 7.57 -5.22
C GLU A 66 -9.67 6.86 -6.54
N ASN A 67 -8.39 6.89 -6.94
CA ASN A 67 -7.94 6.23 -8.16
C ASN A 67 -8.22 4.73 -8.14
N ARG A 68 -7.98 4.04 -7.02
CA ARG A 68 -8.27 2.61 -6.88
C ARG A 68 -9.76 2.29 -7.01
N ILE A 69 -10.64 3.08 -6.41
CA ILE A 69 -12.09 2.90 -6.50
C ILE A 69 -12.56 3.12 -7.94
N ILE A 70 -12.15 4.23 -8.58
CA ILE A 70 -12.53 4.55 -9.96
C ILE A 70 -11.96 3.51 -10.94
N SER A 71 -10.75 3.00 -10.73
CA SER A 71 -10.13 1.95 -11.56
C SER A 71 -10.89 0.64 -11.53
N GLN A 72 -11.64 0.37 -10.48
CA GLN A 72 -12.55 -0.77 -10.35
C GLN A 72 -13.96 -0.48 -10.89
N ARG A 73 -14.15 0.69 -11.53
CA ARG A 73 -15.45 1.17 -12.04
C ARG A 73 -16.52 1.30 -10.95
N LEU A 74 -16.09 1.53 -9.72
CA LEU A 74 -16.96 1.73 -8.58
C LEU A 74 -17.20 3.22 -8.35
N PRO A 75 -18.37 3.62 -7.81
CA PRO A 75 -18.70 5.01 -7.56
C PRO A 75 -17.91 5.55 -6.35
N PHE A 76 -17.21 6.67 -6.54
CA PHE A 76 -16.59 7.43 -5.47
C PHE A 76 -17.43 8.68 -5.17
N PRO A 77 -17.66 9.08 -3.91
CA PRO A 77 -17.09 8.52 -2.68
C PRO A 77 -17.89 7.37 -2.03
N GLN A 78 -19.01 6.94 -2.58
CA GLN A 78 -19.92 5.98 -1.95
C GLN A 78 -19.17 4.70 -1.53
N THR A 79 -18.43 4.09 -2.45
CA THR A 79 -17.71 2.83 -2.19
C THR A 79 -16.67 2.95 -1.07
N LEU A 80 -16.13 4.15 -0.81
CA LEU A 80 -15.21 4.37 0.30
C LEU A 80 -15.84 4.02 1.65
N PHE A 81 -17.17 4.18 1.78
CA PHE A 81 -17.90 4.03 3.03
C PHE A 81 -18.83 2.81 3.07
N ASP A 82 -18.99 2.08 1.95
CA ASP A 82 -19.93 0.96 1.88
C ASP A 82 -19.51 -0.23 2.75
N ASP A 83 -18.21 -0.50 2.83
CA ASP A 83 -17.64 -1.58 3.66
C ASP A 83 -16.32 -1.10 4.27
N PRO A 84 -16.38 -0.15 5.22
CA PRO A 84 -15.18 0.39 5.82
C PRO A 84 -14.49 -0.70 6.64
N MET A 85 -13.19 -0.88 6.40
CA MET A 85 -12.38 -1.76 7.21
C MET A 85 -12.46 -1.34 8.68
N ASP A 86 -12.80 -2.28 9.56
CA ASP A 86 -12.77 -2.03 10.99
C ASP A 86 -11.38 -1.57 11.42
N SER A 87 -11.34 -0.42 12.04
CA SER A 87 -10.09 0.23 12.44
C SER A 87 -9.81 -0.05 13.91
N PRO A 88 -8.64 -0.58 14.27
CA PRO A 88 -8.31 -0.95 15.63
C PRO A 88 -8.53 0.18 16.64
N GLN A 89 -9.04 -0.18 17.81
CA GLN A 89 -9.10 0.72 18.98
C GLN A 89 -7.71 0.76 19.62
N LEU A 90 -7.18 1.98 19.86
CA LEU A 90 -5.87 2.13 20.49
C LEU A 90 -5.89 1.89 22.00
N GLY A 91 -7.04 2.06 22.64
CA GLY A 91 -7.18 1.98 24.10
C GLY A 91 -6.83 0.64 24.75
N GLY A 92 -6.71 -0.44 23.97
CA GLY A 92 -6.27 -1.77 24.44
C GLY A 92 -4.84 -2.13 24.08
N LEU A 93 -4.12 -1.21 23.43
CA LEU A 93 -2.76 -1.43 22.92
C LEU A 93 -1.73 -0.65 23.74
N VAL A 94 -0.52 -1.20 23.82
CA VAL A 94 0.62 -0.56 24.48
C VAL A 94 1.37 0.28 23.46
N SER A 95 1.48 1.59 23.67
CA SER A 95 2.29 2.46 22.83
C SER A 95 3.78 2.19 23.06
N LEU A 96 4.51 1.87 22.01
CA LEU A 96 5.95 1.58 22.04
C LEU A 96 6.78 2.81 21.69
N GLY A 97 6.28 3.71 20.84
CA GLY A 97 7.02 4.91 20.46
C GLY A 97 6.39 5.68 19.31
N VAL A 98 6.86 6.90 19.17
CA VAL A 98 6.59 7.79 18.04
C VAL A 98 7.93 8.21 17.43
N LEU A 99 8.06 8.06 16.11
CA LEU A 99 9.20 8.55 15.34
C LEU A 99 8.72 9.65 14.40
N SER A 100 9.50 10.71 14.24
CA SER A 100 9.17 11.82 13.33
C SER A 100 10.41 12.41 12.69
N ASN A 101 10.27 12.86 11.44
CA ASN A 101 11.26 13.67 10.73
C ASN A 101 10.70 15.10 10.42
N GLY A 102 9.62 15.50 11.11
CA GLY A 102 9.03 16.82 11.01
C GLY A 102 7.91 16.95 9.97
N PHE A 103 7.91 16.19 8.88
CA PHE A 103 6.83 16.16 7.88
C PHE A 103 6.10 14.82 7.79
N ALA A 104 6.73 13.75 8.26
CA ALA A 104 6.13 12.44 8.41
C ALA A 104 6.35 11.91 9.82
N ALA A 105 5.44 11.09 10.31
CA ALA A 105 5.56 10.44 11.60
C ALA A 105 4.97 9.02 11.56
N THR A 106 5.50 8.16 12.43
CA THR A 106 4.92 6.86 12.76
C THR A 106 4.62 6.77 14.23
N SER A 107 3.55 6.06 14.58
CA SER A 107 3.23 5.71 15.96
C SER A 107 3.01 4.20 16.03
N THR A 108 3.80 3.52 16.87
CA THR A 108 3.79 2.05 16.95
C THR A 108 3.15 1.59 18.25
N TYR A 109 2.25 0.61 18.14
CA TYR A 109 1.53 0.00 19.25
C TYR A 109 1.71 -1.51 19.23
N PHE A 110 1.72 -2.11 20.41
CA PHE A 110 1.78 -3.56 20.61
C PHE A 110 0.50 -4.08 21.26
N GLY A 111 0.01 -5.22 20.81
CA GLY A 111 -1.11 -5.95 21.39
C GLY A 111 -2.02 -6.58 20.34
N ARG A 112 -3.23 -6.91 20.76
CA ARG A 112 -4.23 -7.59 19.92
C ARG A 112 -5.05 -6.59 19.12
N ALA A 113 -4.45 -6.03 18.06
CA ALA A 113 -5.16 -5.10 17.17
C ALA A 113 -6.25 -5.85 16.40
N ASN A 114 -7.51 -5.46 16.62
CA ASN A 114 -8.68 -6.10 15.99
C ASN A 114 -9.12 -5.29 14.77
N PHE A 115 -9.24 -5.97 13.63
CA PHE A 115 -9.70 -5.43 12.34
C PHE A 115 -11.07 -6.01 11.94
N GLY A 116 -11.98 -6.20 12.90
CA GLY A 116 -13.29 -6.78 12.64
C GLY A 116 -13.27 -8.31 12.48
N ASN A 117 -12.31 -8.98 13.07
CA ASN A 117 -12.25 -10.43 13.03
C ASN A 117 -13.51 -11.05 13.63
N ALA A 118 -13.95 -12.18 13.04
CA ALA A 118 -15.14 -12.88 13.48
C ALA A 118 -15.07 -13.19 14.99
N THR A 119 -16.21 -13.07 15.67
CA THR A 119 -16.34 -13.37 17.09
C THR A 119 -15.86 -14.79 17.37
N GLY A 120 -14.96 -14.96 18.34
CA GLY A 120 -14.36 -16.24 18.71
C GLY A 120 -13.05 -16.58 17.99
N THR A 121 -12.61 -15.76 17.06
CA THR A 121 -11.26 -15.89 16.48
C THR A 121 -10.22 -15.34 17.47
N GLU A 122 -9.22 -16.15 17.80
CA GLU A 122 -8.10 -15.67 18.61
C GLU A 122 -7.27 -14.68 17.81
N ILE A 123 -7.11 -13.47 18.34
CA ILE A 123 -6.30 -12.41 17.71
C ILE A 123 -4.92 -12.49 18.33
N PRO A 124 -3.87 -12.82 17.56
CA PRO A 124 -2.51 -12.86 18.09
C PRO A 124 -2.02 -11.45 18.43
N ASP A 125 -1.03 -11.40 19.31
CA ASP A 125 -0.28 -10.16 19.52
C ASP A 125 0.46 -9.76 18.25
N ASN A 126 0.44 -8.46 17.94
CA ASN A 126 1.03 -7.89 16.75
C ASN A 126 1.50 -6.45 17.00
N LEU A 127 2.19 -5.88 16.02
CA LEU A 127 2.55 -4.47 16.05
C LEU A 127 1.67 -3.72 15.05
N LEU A 128 0.97 -2.71 15.52
CA LEU A 128 0.21 -1.77 14.72
C LEU A 128 1.06 -0.52 14.52
N VAL A 129 1.40 -0.22 13.27
CA VAL A 129 2.14 0.99 12.88
C VAL A 129 1.19 1.92 12.17
N LEU A 130 0.96 3.09 12.73
CA LEU A 130 0.17 4.16 12.12
C LEU A 130 1.10 5.16 11.47
N HIS A 131 0.82 5.54 10.23
CA HIS A 131 1.59 6.49 9.45
C HIS A 131 0.82 7.80 9.28
N PHE A 132 1.53 8.91 9.41
CA PHE A 132 0.98 10.25 9.32
C PHE A 132 1.86 11.15 8.46
N LEU A 133 1.23 12.08 7.74
CA LEU A 133 1.89 13.16 7.01
C LEU A 133 1.43 14.51 7.56
N LYS A 134 2.35 15.47 7.57
CA LYS A 134 2.04 16.83 7.99
C LYS A 134 1.81 17.71 6.78
N GLU A 135 0.59 18.16 6.59
CA GLU A 135 0.18 19.02 5.49
C GLU A 135 -0.39 20.33 6.06
N ASP A 136 0.08 21.46 5.56
CA ASP A 136 -0.32 22.80 6.04
C ASP A 136 -0.23 22.97 7.55
N GLY A 137 0.77 22.33 8.18
CA GLY A 137 0.99 22.36 9.61
C GLY A 137 0.13 21.37 10.42
N ILE A 138 -0.78 20.64 9.80
CA ILE A 138 -1.72 19.69 10.42
C ILE A 138 -1.27 18.25 10.16
N TRP A 139 -1.25 17.42 11.20
CA TRP A 139 -1.03 16.00 11.05
C TRP A 139 -2.28 15.30 10.53
N LYS A 140 -2.15 14.59 9.42
CA LYS A 140 -3.21 13.81 8.79
C LYS A 140 -2.84 12.34 8.76
N PHE A 141 -3.84 11.49 8.92
CA PHE A 141 -3.66 10.04 8.80
C PHE A 141 -3.34 9.67 7.34
N ASP A 142 -2.32 8.83 7.15
CA ASP A 142 -1.94 8.32 5.84
C ASP A 142 -2.38 6.87 5.68
N ASN A 143 -1.77 5.98 6.46
CA ASN A 143 -2.12 4.57 6.42
C ASN A 143 -1.79 3.87 7.74
N LEU A 144 -2.16 2.60 7.83
CA LEU A 144 -1.75 1.71 8.90
C LEU A 144 -1.15 0.42 8.33
N ARG A 145 -0.25 -0.16 9.11
CA ARG A 145 0.38 -1.43 8.80
C ARG A 145 0.31 -2.35 10.01
N LEU A 146 -0.05 -3.61 9.76
CA LEU A 146 0.03 -4.66 10.77
C LEU A 146 1.32 -5.47 10.52
N VAL A 147 2.21 -5.46 11.50
CA VAL A 147 3.40 -6.30 11.50
C VAL A 147 3.13 -7.48 12.43
N ARG A 148 3.01 -8.66 11.83
CA ARG A 148 2.78 -9.90 12.58
C ARG A 148 4.09 -10.32 13.24
N ILE A 149 4.06 -10.46 14.56
CA ILE A 149 5.21 -10.93 15.33
C ILE A 149 5.28 -12.46 15.27
N GLY A 150 4.12 -13.15 15.24
CA GLY A 150 4.05 -14.59 15.31
C GLY A 150 4.72 -15.12 16.58
N ASP A 151 5.57 -16.15 16.42
CA ASP A 151 6.36 -16.74 17.49
C ASP A 151 7.76 -16.12 17.62
N ASP A 152 7.97 -14.89 17.13
CA ASP A 152 9.26 -14.17 17.24
C ASP A 152 9.54 -13.83 18.71
N GLY A 153 10.20 -14.78 19.39
CA GLY A 153 10.55 -14.64 20.79
C GLY A 153 11.51 -13.50 21.07
N GLU A 154 12.31 -13.06 20.09
CA GLU A 154 13.27 -11.97 20.24
C GLU A 154 12.56 -10.62 20.36
N ILE A 155 11.65 -10.29 19.45
CA ILE A 155 10.86 -9.05 19.53
C ILE A 155 10.02 -9.03 20.82
N LEU A 156 9.38 -10.14 21.18
CA LEU A 156 8.60 -10.23 22.42
C LEU A 156 9.47 -10.03 23.67
N LEU A 157 10.69 -10.55 23.67
CA LEU A 157 11.64 -10.36 24.78
C LEU A 157 12.11 -8.90 24.85
N GLN A 158 12.40 -8.27 23.72
CA GLN A 158 12.77 -6.86 23.65
C GLN A 158 11.65 -5.98 24.22
N ILE A 159 10.41 -6.21 23.81
CA ILE A 159 9.24 -5.46 24.33
C ILE A 159 9.12 -5.62 25.86
N ARG A 160 9.25 -6.85 26.38
CA ARG A 160 9.21 -7.12 27.84
C ARG A 160 10.34 -6.41 28.60
N ASN A 161 11.50 -6.26 27.98
CA ASN A 161 12.65 -5.58 28.55
C ASN A 161 12.64 -4.06 28.33
N THR A 162 11.57 -3.52 27.71
CA THR A 162 11.46 -2.11 27.34
C THR A 162 12.59 -1.67 26.38
N ASP A 163 13.09 -2.61 25.59
CA ASP A 163 14.04 -2.37 24.51
C ASP A 163 13.28 -2.24 23.19
N PHE A 164 13.22 -1.04 22.67
CA PHE A 164 12.50 -0.74 21.42
C PHE A 164 13.46 -0.47 20.26
N SER A 165 14.67 -1.01 20.32
CA SER A 165 15.69 -0.86 19.25
C SER A 165 15.24 -1.40 17.90
N PHE A 166 14.32 -2.38 17.86
CA PHE A 166 13.72 -2.90 16.65
C PHE A 166 12.92 -1.84 15.87
N LEU A 167 12.45 -0.77 16.53
CA LEU A 167 11.78 0.36 15.86
C LEU A 167 12.69 1.11 14.88
N ASN A 168 14.01 0.85 14.91
CA ASN A 168 14.93 1.33 13.88
C ASN A 168 14.78 0.59 12.53
N GLY A 169 14.05 -0.52 12.48
CA GLY A 169 13.73 -1.23 11.24
C GLY A 169 12.91 -0.38 10.28
N ALA A 170 13.13 -0.57 8.97
CA ALA A 170 12.51 0.24 7.91
C ALA A 170 10.98 0.23 7.95
N GLU A 171 10.37 -0.84 8.44
CA GLU A 171 8.93 -1.00 8.57
C GLU A 171 8.28 -0.05 9.59
N PHE A 172 9.07 0.49 10.52
CA PHE A 172 8.62 1.40 11.58
C PHE A 172 8.98 2.86 11.30
N GLN A 173 9.82 3.10 10.29
CA GLN A 173 10.28 4.45 9.98
C GLN A 173 9.19 5.27 9.27
N PRO A 174 9.08 6.57 9.57
CA PRO A 174 8.25 7.47 8.78
C PRO A 174 8.80 7.60 7.36
N ALA A 175 7.94 8.00 6.43
CA ALA A 175 8.35 8.23 5.05
C ALA A 175 9.52 9.22 4.98
N GLU A 176 10.58 8.86 4.26
CA GLU A 176 11.76 9.73 4.05
C GLU A 176 11.48 10.94 3.16
N GLN A 177 10.45 10.81 2.32
CA GLN A 177 9.98 11.83 1.40
C GLN A 177 8.46 11.83 1.37
N LEU A 178 7.87 12.99 1.07
CA LEU A 178 6.42 13.03 0.83
C LEU A 178 6.08 12.14 -0.38
N PRO A 179 5.07 11.27 -0.26
CA PRO A 179 4.61 10.45 -1.37
C PRO A 179 4.23 11.33 -2.57
N PRO A 180 4.56 10.92 -3.79
CA PRO A 180 4.13 11.64 -4.97
C PRO A 180 2.60 11.62 -5.07
N ILE A 181 2.02 12.75 -5.45
CA ILE A 181 0.59 12.83 -5.71
C ILE A 181 0.32 12.25 -7.09
N GLU A 182 -0.43 11.16 -7.13
CA GLU A 182 -0.83 10.56 -8.38
C GLU A 182 -1.76 11.47 -9.17
N GLN A 183 -1.69 11.37 -10.50
CA GLN A 183 -2.67 12.02 -11.37
C GLN A 183 -4.03 11.33 -11.23
N PRO A 184 -5.14 12.07 -11.23
CA PRO A 184 -6.47 11.49 -11.19
C PRO A 184 -6.69 10.54 -12.38
N VAL A 185 -7.44 9.47 -12.15
CA VAL A 185 -7.89 8.57 -13.20
C VAL A 185 -9.33 8.89 -13.60
N THR A 186 -9.68 8.57 -14.83
CA THR A 186 -11.07 8.50 -15.29
C THR A 186 -11.55 7.05 -15.23
N THR A 187 -12.84 6.85 -15.16
CA THR A 187 -13.43 5.50 -15.20
C THR A 187 -12.98 4.78 -16.48
N PRO A 188 -12.28 3.65 -16.39
CA PRO A 188 -11.82 2.90 -17.55
C PRO A 188 -12.97 2.17 -18.24
N ASP A 189 -12.73 1.73 -19.48
CA ASP A 189 -13.68 0.85 -20.17
C ASP A 189 -13.74 -0.54 -19.54
N MET A 190 -12.60 -1.02 -19.02
CA MET A 190 -12.48 -2.32 -18.35
C MET A 190 -11.58 -2.23 -17.12
N ILE A 191 -11.96 -2.94 -16.07
CA ILE A 191 -11.09 -3.21 -14.92
C ILE A 191 -9.91 -4.06 -15.41
N ALA A 192 -8.71 -3.78 -14.94
CA ALA A 192 -7.55 -4.60 -15.28
C ALA A 192 -6.67 -4.90 -14.07
N GLU A 193 -6.10 -6.10 -14.08
CA GLU A 193 -5.10 -6.54 -13.10
C GLU A 193 -3.83 -6.97 -13.84
N ALA A 194 -2.69 -6.59 -13.28
CA ALA A 194 -1.39 -7.05 -13.72
C ALA A 194 -0.94 -8.19 -12.80
N TRP A 195 -0.72 -9.38 -13.38
CA TRP A 195 -0.01 -10.46 -12.73
C TRP A 195 1.47 -10.34 -13.03
N ILE A 196 2.31 -10.29 -12.01
CA ILE A 196 3.75 -10.04 -12.11
C ILE A 196 4.53 -11.14 -11.39
N ASP A 197 5.54 -11.70 -12.05
CA ASP A 197 6.61 -12.50 -11.46
C ASP A 197 7.94 -11.75 -11.66
N ALA A 198 8.45 -11.14 -10.59
CA ALA A 198 9.68 -10.35 -10.56
C ALA A 198 10.81 -11.08 -9.83
N THR A 199 10.84 -12.43 -9.86
CA THR A 199 11.84 -13.22 -9.13
C THR A 199 13.26 -12.82 -9.55
N GLY A 200 14.08 -12.33 -8.60
CA GLY A 200 15.46 -11.88 -8.85
C GLY A 200 15.60 -10.53 -9.56
N TYR A 201 14.50 -9.81 -9.74
CA TYR A 201 14.47 -8.48 -10.38
C TYR A 201 13.66 -7.47 -9.57
N GLU A 202 14.00 -6.20 -9.75
CA GLU A 202 13.09 -5.09 -9.55
C GLU A 202 12.38 -4.81 -10.89
N VAL A 203 11.05 -4.84 -10.89
CA VAL A 203 10.23 -4.63 -12.10
C VAL A 203 9.28 -3.48 -11.86
N LYS A 204 9.28 -2.49 -12.76
CA LYS A 204 8.27 -1.42 -12.81
C LYS A 204 7.36 -1.68 -14.00
N VAL A 205 6.05 -1.65 -13.74
CA VAL A 205 5.03 -1.84 -14.76
C VAL A 205 4.24 -0.55 -14.94
N TYR A 206 4.14 -0.07 -16.16
CA TYR A 206 3.35 1.09 -16.55
C TYR A 206 2.31 0.66 -17.59
N VAL A 207 1.06 1.03 -17.36
CA VAL A 207 -0.02 0.84 -18.35
C VAL A 207 -0.57 2.22 -18.72
N ASN A 208 -0.64 2.49 -20.03
CA ASN A 208 -1.07 3.80 -20.56
C ASN A 208 -0.33 4.97 -19.90
N ASN A 209 0.99 4.85 -19.72
CA ASN A 209 1.91 5.80 -19.08
C ASN A 209 1.67 6.01 -17.56
N ARG A 210 0.82 5.21 -16.91
CA ARG A 210 0.63 5.24 -15.46
C ARG A 210 1.39 4.10 -14.79
N LEU A 211 2.08 4.39 -13.71
CA LEU A 211 2.75 3.38 -12.91
C LEU A 211 1.69 2.50 -12.21
N THR A 212 1.70 1.21 -12.50
CA THR A 212 0.92 0.21 -11.76
C THR A 212 1.61 -0.15 -10.45
N GLY A 213 2.94 -0.26 -10.47
CA GLY A 213 3.74 -0.52 -9.27
C GLY A 213 5.20 -0.81 -9.56
N THR A 214 5.98 -0.89 -8.48
CA THR A 214 7.37 -1.36 -8.46
C THR A 214 7.44 -2.62 -7.61
N PHE A 215 7.95 -3.70 -8.17
CA PHE A 215 7.90 -5.04 -7.59
C PHE A 215 9.31 -5.62 -7.51
N SER A 216 9.74 -6.06 -6.34
CA SER A 216 11.10 -6.57 -6.12
C SER A 216 11.06 -7.98 -5.53
N ASN A 217 11.61 -8.95 -6.27
CA ASN A 217 11.78 -10.34 -5.84
C ASN A 217 10.48 -11.00 -5.31
N LEU A 218 9.36 -10.80 -6.00
CA LEU A 218 8.05 -11.31 -5.55
C LEU A 218 7.14 -11.68 -6.73
N LYS A 219 6.07 -12.41 -6.41
CA LYS A 219 4.95 -12.71 -7.32
C LYS A 219 3.70 -12.10 -6.75
N ILE A 220 2.99 -11.32 -7.56
CA ILE A 220 1.82 -10.57 -7.12
C ILE A 220 0.83 -10.36 -8.25
N THR A 221 -0.42 -10.11 -7.87
CA THR A 221 -1.43 -9.51 -8.74
C THR A 221 -1.76 -8.14 -8.20
N GLU A 222 -1.68 -7.11 -9.03
CA GLU A 222 -1.93 -5.71 -8.66
C GLU A 222 -2.96 -5.09 -9.60
N LEU A 223 -3.85 -4.26 -9.05
CA LEU A 223 -4.81 -3.48 -9.81
C LEU A 223 -4.09 -2.50 -10.74
N VAL A 224 -4.44 -2.49 -12.01
CA VAL A 224 -3.93 -1.49 -12.95
C VAL A 224 -4.63 -0.16 -12.70
N ASN A 225 -3.86 0.82 -12.23
CA ASN A 225 -4.36 2.15 -11.92
C ASN A 225 -4.85 2.86 -13.21
N GLY A 226 -6.15 3.15 -13.29
CA GLY A 226 -6.83 3.64 -14.49
C GLY A 226 -7.30 2.55 -15.45
N GLY A 227 -7.16 1.26 -15.10
CA GLY A 227 -7.64 0.13 -15.91
C GLY A 227 -7.09 0.09 -17.34
N VAL A 228 -7.88 -0.42 -18.27
CA VAL A 228 -7.58 -0.42 -19.70
C VAL A 228 -8.78 0.07 -20.52
N ASN A 229 -8.51 0.63 -21.71
CA ASN A 229 -9.52 1.10 -22.64
C ASN A 229 -9.81 0.04 -23.72
N LYS A 230 -10.99 0.06 -24.29
CA LYS A 230 -11.29 -0.68 -25.53
C LYS A 230 -10.38 -0.17 -26.66
N GLY A 231 -9.90 -1.09 -27.50
CA GLY A 231 -8.93 -0.77 -28.53
C GLY A 231 -7.50 -0.77 -27.99
N GLN A 232 -6.68 0.14 -28.49
CA GLN A 232 -5.24 0.11 -28.30
C GLN A 232 -4.80 0.65 -26.92
N ASN A 233 -3.95 -0.11 -26.25
CA ASN A 233 -3.30 0.25 -24.97
C ASN A 233 -1.79 0.06 -25.13
N LEU A 234 -1.01 0.71 -24.26
CA LEU A 234 0.43 0.58 -24.16
C LEU A 234 0.83 0.04 -22.80
N ILE A 235 1.81 -0.88 -22.81
CA ILE A 235 2.48 -1.32 -21.58
C ILE A 235 3.97 -1.09 -21.71
N ARG A 236 4.58 -0.50 -20.69
CA ARG A 236 6.03 -0.38 -20.55
C ARG A 236 6.47 -1.13 -19.30
N ILE A 237 7.47 -1.99 -19.46
CA ILE A 237 8.06 -2.82 -18.42
C ILE A 237 9.51 -2.43 -18.29
N GLU A 238 9.93 -1.98 -17.14
CA GLU A 238 11.33 -1.72 -16.80
C GLU A 238 11.80 -2.81 -15.85
N SER A 239 12.96 -3.40 -16.09
CA SER A 239 13.52 -4.47 -15.28
C SER A 239 14.97 -4.20 -14.92
N LYS A 240 15.32 -4.42 -13.66
CA LYS A 240 16.66 -4.28 -13.11
C LYS A 240 16.99 -5.53 -12.29
N PRO A 241 18.10 -6.27 -12.61
CA PRO A 241 18.48 -7.41 -11.80
C PRO A 241 18.87 -6.97 -10.39
N LEU A 242 18.49 -7.77 -9.39
CA LEU A 242 18.91 -7.57 -8.02
C LEU A 242 20.25 -8.25 -7.76
N PRO A 243 21.12 -7.68 -6.88
CA PRO A 243 22.47 -8.18 -6.63
C PRO A 243 22.51 -9.61 -6.09
N GLU A 244 21.54 -9.96 -5.25
CA GLU A 244 21.39 -11.30 -4.69
C GLU A 244 19.92 -11.71 -4.76
N SER A 245 19.62 -12.74 -5.51
CA SER A 245 18.29 -13.35 -5.55
C SER A 245 18.29 -14.60 -4.68
N SER A 246 17.79 -14.50 -3.46
CA SER A 246 17.44 -15.65 -2.65
C SER A 246 16.06 -16.16 -3.08
N GLY A 247 15.98 -17.21 -3.87
CA GLY A 247 14.67 -17.80 -4.10
C GLY A 247 14.30 -18.26 -5.52
N GLY A 248 15.20 -18.85 -6.26
CA GLY A 248 14.87 -19.49 -7.54
C GLY A 248 15.58 -18.88 -8.75
N ALA A 249 15.35 -19.47 -9.93
CA ALA A 249 15.92 -18.94 -11.18
C ALA A 249 15.33 -17.55 -11.48
N PRO A 250 16.15 -16.54 -11.77
CA PRO A 250 15.69 -15.19 -12.07
C PRO A 250 14.67 -15.19 -13.22
N LYS A 251 13.57 -14.46 -13.04
CA LYS A 251 12.46 -14.47 -13.99
C LYS A 251 11.70 -13.15 -13.96
N VAL A 252 11.39 -12.65 -15.16
CA VAL A 252 10.41 -11.58 -15.36
C VAL A 252 9.27 -12.10 -16.21
N GLU A 253 8.07 -12.03 -15.69
CA GLU A 253 6.86 -12.35 -16.45
C GLU A 253 5.75 -11.38 -16.02
N VAL A 254 5.07 -10.78 -17.00
CA VAL A 254 3.98 -9.83 -16.79
C VAL A 254 2.79 -10.21 -17.68
N ALA A 255 1.62 -10.34 -17.08
CA ALA A 255 0.38 -10.55 -17.83
C ALA A 255 -0.69 -9.57 -17.37
N ILE A 256 -1.45 -9.00 -18.32
CA ILE A 256 -2.61 -8.16 -18.01
C ILE A 256 -3.88 -8.98 -18.25
N TYR A 257 -4.74 -8.98 -17.24
CA TYR A 257 -6.08 -9.55 -17.29
C TYR A 257 -7.09 -8.42 -17.20
N ALA A 258 -8.09 -8.44 -18.07
CA ALA A 258 -9.14 -7.41 -18.11
C ALA A 258 -10.53 -8.04 -18.04
N ALA A 259 -11.46 -7.34 -17.37
CA ALA A 259 -12.85 -7.72 -17.24
C ALA A 259 -13.75 -6.47 -17.36
N ALA A 260 -14.97 -6.65 -17.85
CA ALA A 260 -15.93 -5.55 -17.98
C ALA A 260 -16.35 -4.98 -16.61
N ASP A 261 -16.43 -5.84 -15.60
CA ASP A 261 -16.79 -5.52 -14.21
C ASP A 261 -16.19 -6.57 -13.26
N ALA A 262 -16.39 -6.39 -11.95
CA ALA A 262 -15.84 -7.28 -10.92
C ALA A 262 -16.45 -8.70 -10.92
N GLU A 263 -17.64 -8.89 -11.49
CA GLU A 263 -18.34 -10.18 -11.55
C GLU A 263 -18.02 -10.94 -12.84
N SER A 264 -17.52 -10.25 -13.86
CA SER A 264 -17.19 -10.82 -15.16
C SER A 264 -15.91 -11.65 -15.11
N GLN A 265 -15.84 -12.63 -16.01
CA GLN A 265 -14.62 -13.41 -16.17
C GLN A 265 -13.50 -12.54 -16.76
N ALA A 266 -12.37 -12.45 -16.07
CA ALA A 266 -11.19 -11.76 -16.59
C ALA A 266 -10.52 -12.58 -17.70
N ASN A 267 -10.19 -11.90 -18.79
CA ASN A 267 -9.48 -12.47 -19.94
C ASN A 267 -8.07 -11.90 -19.99
N ARG A 268 -7.09 -12.74 -20.32
CA ARG A 268 -5.72 -12.28 -20.53
C ARG A 268 -5.64 -11.53 -21.85
N VAL A 269 -5.35 -10.24 -21.80
CA VAL A 269 -5.25 -9.34 -22.95
C VAL A 269 -3.80 -9.04 -23.35
N PHE A 270 -2.83 -9.28 -22.44
CA PHE A 270 -1.41 -9.12 -22.70
C PHE A 270 -0.60 -10.18 -21.95
N HIS A 271 0.54 -10.58 -22.54
CA HIS A 271 1.51 -11.45 -21.87
C HIS A 271 2.92 -11.18 -22.40
N TYR A 272 3.84 -10.92 -21.46
CA TYR A 272 5.26 -10.77 -21.70
C TYR A 272 6.05 -11.77 -20.88
N ARG A 273 6.88 -12.54 -21.54
CA ARG A 273 7.84 -13.46 -20.93
C ARG A 273 9.04 -13.60 -21.88
N PRO A 274 10.17 -12.93 -21.59
CA PRO A 274 11.35 -13.03 -22.44
C PRO A 274 11.93 -14.45 -22.41
N ALA A 275 12.49 -14.90 -23.54
CA ALA A 275 13.13 -16.22 -23.66
C ALA A 275 14.51 -16.28 -22.98
N GLY A 276 15.10 -15.12 -22.66
CA GLY A 276 16.42 -14.97 -22.03
C GLY A 276 16.41 -13.83 -21.00
N THR A 277 17.57 -13.18 -20.86
CA THR A 277 17.68 -12.00 -19.99
C THR A 277 16.73 -10.90 -20.46
N PRO A 278 15.88 -10.36 -19.56
CA PRO A 278 14.98 -9.26 -19.93
C PRO A 278 15.77 -8.03 -20.35
N GLU A 279 15.25 -7.29 -21.32
CA GLU A 279 15.75 -5.95 -21.62
C GLU A 279 15.48 -5.00 -20.44
N ALA A 280 16.33 -4.00 -20.25
CA ALA A 280 16.17 -3.04 -19.17
C ALA A 280 14.85 -2.24 -19.26
N SER A 281 14.33 -2.04 -20.48
CA SER A 281 13.03 -1.41 -20.73
C SER A 281 12.45 -1.90 -22.05
N VAL A 282 11.19 -2.32 -22.03
CA VAL A 282 10.44 -2.71 -23.22
C VAL A 282 9.09 -2.01 -23.23
N THR A 283 8.59 -1.72 -24.43
CA THR A 283 7.25 -1.15 -24.63
C THR A 283 6.50 -1.95 -25.68
N HIS A 284 5.28 -2.34 -25.35
CA HIS A 284 4.40 -3.08 -26.24
C HIS A 284 3.03 -2.43 -26.34
N GLY A 285 2.46 -2.47 -27.56
CA GLY A 285 1.03 -2.21 -27.76
C GLY A 285 0.22 -3.50 -27.55
N PHE A 286 -0.98 -3.39 -27.04
CA PHE A 286 -1.94 -4.50 -27.00
C PHE A 286 -3.37 -3.99 -27.16
N ASP A 287 -4.23 -4.82 -27.75
CA ASP A 287 -5.61 -4.47 -28.05
C ASP A 287 -6.57 -5.18 -27.09
N VAL A 288 -7.58 -4.43 -26.61
CA VAL A 288 -8.67 -4.92 -25.78
C VAL A 288 -9.98 -4.80 -26.55
N LYS A 289 -10.73 -5.89 -26.63
CA LYS A 289 -11.99 -5.97 -27.39
C LYS A 289 -13.21 -5.59 -26.58
#